data_2727aa7b65d0ac36585d5dd7306901ea
#
_entry.id   2727aa7b65d0ac36585d5dd7306901ea
#
_cell.length_a   1.000
_cell.length_b   1.000
_cell.length_c   1.000
_cell.angle_alpha   90.00
_cell.angle_beta   90.00
_cell.angle_gamma   90.00
#
_symmetry.space_group_name_H-M   'P 1'
#
loop_
_entity.id
_entity.type
_entity.pdbx_description
1 polymer ?
#
loop_
_entity_poly.entity_id
_entity_poly.type
_entity_poly.pdbx_seq_one_letter_code
_entity_poly.pdbx_strand_id
1 'polypeptide(L)'
;FKKSTQKPLNLHFVSTIDGSQLSELLHKLRPETTLFIISSKSFGTIDTLSNAQTVRQWLEKALGQEAQTLKHHFIGVSTKPEKMTAWGIAPENQFLLWDWVGGRYSLWSCIGLPIALTIGVNGFKQFLAGAYAIDQHFQNATFEQNIPVLMGLLGAWNNNFLDIQTHAVLPYDGRLKYFASYLQQLEMESNGKSIQRNGE
;
A
#
# COMPACT_ATOMS: atom_id res chain seq x y z
N PHE A 1 12.97 7.31 17.23
CA PHE A 1 13.27 6.05 16.53
C PHE A 1 14.77 5.77 16.66
N LYS A 2 15.16 4.68 17.35
CA LYS A 2 16.55 4.19 17.30
C LYS A 2 16.84 3.75 15.87
N LYS A 3 17.86 4.34 15.24
CA LYS A 3 18.38 3.85 13.95
C LYS A 3 18.70 2.36 14.11
N SER A 4 18.12 1.53 13.25
CA SER A 4 18.53 0.14 13.12
C SER A 4 20.02 0.10 12.77
N THR A 5 20.77 -0.81 13.39
CA THR A 5 22.18 -1.07 13.07
C THR A 5 22.37 -1.80 11.74
N GLN A 6 21.28 -2.22 11.10
CA GLN A 6 21.29 -2.81 9.76
C GLN A 6 21.38 -1.72 8.68
N LYS A 7 22.08 -2.01 7.59
CA LYS A 7 22.12 -1.13 6.41
C LYS A 7 20.68 -0.85 5.97
N PRO A 8 20.32 0.42 5.75
CA PRO A 8 18.96 0.77 5.33
C PRO A 8 18.65 0.07 4.00
N LEU A 9 17.48 -0.55 3.91
CA LEU A 9 16.95 -1.06 2.64
C LEU A 9 16.56 0.14 1.77
N ASN A 10 16.92 0.07 0.50
CA ASN A 10 16.41 1.02 -0.49
C ASN A 10 15.08 0.49 -1.03
N LEU A 11 14.00 1.20 -0.74
CA LEU A 11 12.66 0.87 -1.24
C LEU A 11 12.32 1.74 -2.44
N HIS A 12 11.81 1.09 -3.47
CA HIS A 12 11.32 1.73 -4.68
C HIS A 12 9.89 1.29 -4.93
N PHE A 13 9.02 2.22 -5.29
CA PHE A 13 7.62 1.96 -5.59
C PHE A 13 7.36 2.26 -7.06
N VAL A 14 6.81 1.29 -7.77
CA VAL A 14 6.42 1.41 -9.18
C VAL A 14 4.95 1.02 -9.28
N SER A 15 4.10 2.00 -9.58
CA SER A 15 2.64 1.83 -9.65
C SER A 15 2.04 2.22 -10.99
N THR A 16 2.83 2.74 -11.90
CA THR A 16 2.40 3.11 -13.25
C THR A 16 2.88 2.10 -14.28
N ILE A 17 2.13 1.95 -15.37
CA ILE A 17 2.54 1.15 -16.54
C ILE A 17 3.61 1.85 -17.39
N ASP A 18 3.95 3.09 -17.07
CA ASP A 18 5.02 3.81 -17.77
C ASP A 18 6.35 3.08 -17.62
N GLY A 19 6.80 2.47 -18.71
CA GLY A 19 8.02 1.69 -18.75
C GLY A 19 9.29 2.51 -18.56
N SER A 20 9.27 3.83 -18.73
CA SER A 20 10.46 4.69 -18.57
C SER A 20 10.93 4.68 -17.12
N GLN A 21 10.02 4.88 -16.17
CA GLN A 21 10.33 4.83 -14.73
C GLN A 21 10.95 3.49 -14.33
N LEU A 22 10.33 2.38 -14.75
CA LEU A 22 10.83 1.06 -14.43
C LEU A 22 12.19 0.79 -15.08
N SER A 23 12.37 1.16 -16.35
CA SER A 23 13.64 0.99 -17.06
C SER A 23 14.79 1.74 -16.40
N GLU A 24 14.58 3.02 -16.08
CA GLU A 24 15.60 3.82 -15.37
C GLU A 24 15.95 3.24 -14.00
N LEU A 25 14.97 2.68 -13.30
CA LEU A 25 15.19 2.03 -12.02
C LEU A 25 16.03 0.76 -12.18
N LEU A 26 15.68 -0.12 -13.13
CA LEU A 26 16.39 -1.37 -13.37
C LEU A 26 17.85 -1.17 -13.76
N HIS A 27 18.19 -0.08 -14.45
CA HIS A 27 19.59 0.26 -14.76
C HIS A 27 20.43 0.60 -13.51
N LYS A 28 19.79 0.99 -12.40
CA LYS A 28 20.45 1.35 -11.13
C LYS A 28 20.49 0.20 -10.14
N LEU A 29 19.73 -0.85 -10.36
CA LEU A 29 19.62 -1.98 -9.46
C LEU A 29 20.60 -3.09 -9.83
N ARG A 30 20.95 -3.89 -8.82
CA ARG A 30 21.75 -5.10 -8.97
C ARG A 30 20.82 -6.31 -8.86
N PRO A 31 20.73 -7.15 -9.91
CA PRO A 31 19.83 -8.32 -9.91
C PRO A 31 19.98 -9.20 -8.67
N GLU A 32 21.21 -9.50 -8.28
CA GLU A 32 21.53 -10.45 -7.21
C GLU A 32 21.04 -10.00 -5.82
N THR A 33 20.79 -8.71 -5.64
CA THR A 33 20.42 -8.10 -4.35
C THR A 33 19.07 -7.40 -4.38
N THR A 34 18.26 -7.64 -5.41
CA THR A 34 16.96 -7.00 -5.59
C THR A 34 15.84 -8.01 -5.33
N LEU A 35 14.89 -7.63 -4.49
CA LEU A 35 13.66 -8.37 -4.20
C LEU A 35 12.47 -7.57 -4.71
N PHE A 36 11.56 -8.22 -5.40
CA PHE A 36 10.33 -7.63 -5.90
C PHE A 36 9.11 -8.12 -5.11
N ILE A 37 8.27 -7.17 -4.68
CA ILE A 37 7.00 -7.46 -4.01
C ILE A 37 5.89 -7.10 -4.98
N ILE A 38 5.18 -8.11 -5.47
CA ILE A 38 4.03 -7.92 -6.38
C ILE A 38 2.77 -7.83 -5.51
N SER A 39 2.21 -6.62 -5.41
CA SER A 39 1.04 -6.36 -4.60
C SER A 39 -0.17 -6.04 -5.47
N SER A 40 -1.12 -6.98 -5.54
CA SER A 40 -2.37 -6.79 -6.28
C SER A 40 -3.48 -7.62 -5.65
N LYS A 41 -4.57 -6.98 -5.20
CA LYS A 41 -5.67 -7.68 -4.51
C LYS A 41 -6.22 -8.82 -5.38
N SER A 42 -6.49 -8.58 -6.65
CA SER A 42 -7.05 -9.56 -7.59
C SER A 42 -5.99 -10.42 -8.29
N PHE A 43 -4.71 -10.07 -8.12
CA PHE A 43 -3.59 -10.60 -8.92
C PHE A 43 -3.94 -10.67 -10.42
N GLY A 44 -4.47 -9.55 -10.92
CA GLY A 44 -4.95 -9.41 -12.30
C GLY A 44 -4.90 -7.97 -12.82
N THR A 45 -4.36 -7.03 -12.03
CA THR A 45 -4.16 -5.64 -12.45
C THR A 45 -3.10 -5.61 -13.56
N ILE A 46 -3.49 -5.13 -14.74
CA ILE A 46 -2.64 -5.17 -15.95
C ILE A 46 -1.33 -4.44 -15.72
N ASP A 47 -1.36 -3.24 -15.16
CA ASP A 47 -0.16 -2.43 -14.88
C ASP A 47 0.82 -3.17 -13.98
N THR A 48 0.31 -3.75 -12.89
CA THR A 48 1.12 -4.49 -11.92
C THR A 48 1.76 -5.72 -12.54
N LEU A 49 0.99 -6.51 -13.31
CA LEU A 49 1.49 -7.75 -13.91
C LEU A 49 2.40 -7.49 -15.10
N SER A 50 2.19 -6.44 -15.87
CA SER A 50 3.09 -6.02 -16.96
C SER A 50 4.46 -5.62 -16.39
N ASN A 51 4.48 -4.81 -15.34
CA ASN A 51 5.71 -4.46 -14.65
C ASN A 51 6.38 -5.71 -14.04
N ALA A 52 5.61 -6.60 -13.41
CA ALA A 52 6.12 -7.86 -12.86
C ALA A 52 6.76 -8.75 -13.93
N GLN A 53 6.15 -8.84 -15.11
CA GLN A 53 6.69 -9.61 -16.22
C GLN A 53 8.00 -9.00 -16.75
N THR A 54 8.08 -7.68 -16.84
CA THR A 54 9.29 -6.97 -17.25
C THR A 54 10.45 -7.22 -16.29
N VAL A 55 10.21 -7.13 -14.98
CA VAL A 55 11.28 -7.37 -13.98
C VAL A 55 11.66 -8.85 -13.92
N ARG A 56 10.72 -9.77 -14.16
CA ARG A 56 11.01 -11.20 -14.28
C ARG A 56 12.00 -11.47 -15.43
N GLN A 57 11.71 -10.96 -16.62
CA GLN A 57 12.59 -11.10 -17.78
C GLN A 57 13.97 -10.49 -17.54
N TRP A 58 14.04 -9.34 -16.87
CA TRP A 58 15.29 -8.70 -16.50
C TRP A 58 16.12 -9.55 -15.56
N LEU A 59 15.50 -10.16 -14.53
CA LEU A 59 16.18 -11.10 -13.60
C LEU A 59 16.65 -12.37 -14.31
N GLU A 60 15.78 -13.00 -15.09
CA GLU A 60 16.09 -14.24 -15.83
C GLU A 60 17.24 -14.05 -16.81
N LYS A 61 17.29 -12.90 -17.48
CA LYS A 61 18.40 -12.54 -18.37
C LYS A 61 19.73 -12.40 -17.61
N ALA A 62 19.69 -11.88 -16.39
CA ALA A 62 20.89 -11.62 -15.59
C ALA A 62 21.36 -12.84 -14.79
N LEU A 63 20.43 -13.62 -14.22
CA LEU A 63 20.71 -14.69 -13.26
C LEU A 63 20.54 -16.11 -13.84
N GLY A 64 19.84 -16.23 -14.95
CA GLY A 64 19.78 -17.44 -15.78
C GLY A 64 18.88 -18.55 -15.26
N GLN A 65 18.57 -18.75 -14.02
CA GLN A 65 17.83 -19.91 -13.51
C GLN A 65 16.40 -19.52 -13.09
N GLU A 66 15.43 -19.72 -13.97
CA GLU A 66 14.05 -19.28 -13.79
C GLU A 66 13.43 -19.72 -12.45
N ALA A 67 13.46 -20.99 -12.10
CA ALA A 67 12.82 -21.49 -10.88
C ALA A 67 13.45 -20.92 -9.60
N GLN A 68 14.77 -20.81 -9.54
CA GLN A 68 15.46 -20.22 -8.39
C GLN A 68 15.30 -18.71 -8.36
N THR A 69 15.32 -18.04 -9.49
CA THR A 69 15.08 -16.61 -9.61
C THR A 69 13.71 -16.24 -9.07
N LEU A 70 12.65 -16.97 -9.45
CA LEU A 70 11.31 -16.75 -8.91
C LEU A 70 11.25 -16.96 -7.40
N LYS A 71 11.89 -18.02 -6.91
CA LYS A 71 11.88 -18.35 -5.48
C LYS A 71 12.59 -17.31 -4.60
N HIS A 72 13.71 -16.77 -5.06
CA HIS A 72 14.54 -15.87 -4.23
C HIS A 72 14.26 -14.39 -4.43
N HIS A 73 13.63 -14.01 -5.53
CA HIS A 73 13.49 -12.61 -5.92
C HIS A 73 12.05 -12.10 -5.97
N PHE A 74 11.05 -12.96 -5.72
CA PHE A 74 9.65 -12.55 -5.75
C PHE A 74 8.87 -12.92 -4.50
N ILE A 75 8.10 -11.94 -4.02
CA ILE A 75 7.05 -12.09 -3.02
C ILE A 75 5.73 -11.65 -3.65
N GLY A 76 4.67 -12.38 -3.40
CA GLY A 76 3.31 -12.02 -3.82
C GLY A 76 2.43 -11.63 -2.64
N VAL A 77 1.64 -10.57 -2.82
CA VAL A 77 0.62 -10.13 -1.87
C VAL A 77 -0.71 -10.04 -2.59
N SER A 78 -1.64 -10.93 -2.28
CA SER A 78 -2.93 -11.02 -2.98
C SER A 78 -3.99 -11.78 -2.17
N THR A 79 -5.26 -11.66 -2.58
CA THR A 79 -6.34 -12.56 -2.15
C THR A 79 -6.40 -13.86 -2.97
N LYS A 80 -5.53 -14.02 -3.99
CA LYS A 80 -5.61 -15.08 -5.01
C LYS A 80 -4.35 -15.94 -5.03
N PRO A 81 -4.18 -16.88 -4.07
CA PRO A 81 -2.99 -17.72 -3.99
C PRO A 81 -2.81 -18.58 -5.25
N GLU A 82 -3.91 -19.05 -5.84
CA GLU A 82 -3.87 -19.85 -7.07
C GLU A 82 -3.25 -19.10 -8.25
N LYS A 83 -3.51 -17.78 -8.36
CA LYS A 83 -2.92 -16.95 -9.41
C LYS A 83 -1.44 -16.65 -9.14
N MET A 84 -1.08 -16.42 -7.87
CA MET A 84 0.31 -16.24 -7.47
C MET A 84 1.14 -17.49 -7.80
N THR A 85 0.59 -18.67 -7.47
CA THR A 85 1.23 -19.95 -7.81
C THR A 85 1.35 -20.16 -9.31
N ALA A 86 0.28 -19.89 -10.08
CA ALA A 86 0.30 -20.01 -11.55
C ALA A 86 1.32 -19.05 -12.20
N TRP A 87 1.56 -17.87 -11.58
CA TRP A 87 2.58 -16.92 -12.04
C TRP A 87 4.01 -17.40 -11.72
N GLY A 88 4.18 -18.33 -10.75
CA GLY A 88 5.44 -18.93 -10.35
C GLY A 88 5.94 -18.49 -8.97
N ILE A 89 5.14 -17.79 -8.17
CA ILE A 89 5.53 -17.42 -6.80
C ILE A 89 5.35 -18.63 -5.89
N ALA A 90 6.45 -19.04 -5.24
CA ALA A 90 6.45 -20.16 -4.32
C ALA A 90 5.48 -19.92 -3.13
N PRO A 91 4.76 -20.93 -2.63
CA PRO A 91 3.79 -20.78 -1.55
C PRO A 91 4.34 -20.09 -0.29
N GLU A 92 5.58 -20.36 0.05
CA GLU A 92 6.28 -19.75 1.19
C GLU A 92 6.52 -18.24 1.03
N ASN A 93 6.43 -17.72 -0.20
CA ASN A 93 6.61 -16.30 -0.55
C ASN A 93 5.27 -15.61 -0.81
N GLN A 94 4.15 -16.25 -0.51
CA GLN A 94 2.81 -15.69 -0.72
C GLN A 94 2.25 -15.14 0.60
N PHE A 95 1.93 -13.88 0.61
CA PHE A 95 1.25 -13.21 1.73
C PHE A 95 -0.21 -12.99 1.36
N LEU A 96 -1.10 -13.70 2.06
CA LEU A 96 -2.53 -13.65 1.76
C LEU A 96 -3.17 -12.39 2.32
N LEU A 97 -3.86 -11.69 1.45
CA LEU A 97 -4.74 -10.59 1.77
C LEU A 97 -6.18 -11.11 1.91
N TRP A 98 -6.90 -10.65 2.90
CA TRP A 98 -8.29 -11.04 3.13
C TRP A 98 -9.26 -10.23 2.26
N ASP A 99 -10.33 -10.84 1.79
CA ASP A 99 -11.32 -10.18 0.92
C ASP A 99 -12.00 -8.97 1.56
N TRP A 100 -12.18 -8.99 2.88
CA TRP A 100 -12.76 -7.88 3.64
C TRP A 100 -11.81 -6.67 3.78
N VAL A 101 -10.52 -6.82 3.46
CA VAL A 101 -9.58 -5.70 3.49
C VAL A 101 -9.80 -4.83 2.25
N GLY A 102 -10.30 -3.61 2.45
CA GLY A 102 -10.41 -2.61 1.40
C GLY A 102 -9.04 -2.10 0.95
N GLY A 103 -8.82 -1.90 -0.36
CA GLY A 103 -7.53 -1.46 -0.89
C GLY A 103 -6.99 -0.21 -0.21
N ARG A 104 -7.82 0.81 -0.03
CA ARG A 104 -7.47 2.08 0.64
C ARG A 104 -7.13 1.94 2.13
N TYR A 105 -7.59 0.88 2.78
CA TYR A 105 -7.34 0.57 4.19
C TYR A 105 -6.37 -0.59 4.38
N SER A 106 -5.67 -1.02 3.33
CA SER A 106 -4.82 -2.21 3.34
C SER A 106 -3.47 -2.02 4.01
N LEU A 107 -3.10 -0.80 4.34
CA LEU A 107 -1.83 -0.45 4.97
C LEU A 107 -1.53 -1.25 6.26
N TRP A 108 -2.58 -1.63 6.98
CA TRP A 108 -2.55 -2.42 8.22
C TRP A 108 -2.40 -3.93 8.00
N SER A 109 -2.51 -4.38 6.75
CA SER A 109 -2.43 -5.78 6.34
C SER A 109 -1.02 -6.15 5.83
N CYS A 110 -0.90 -7.29 5.16
CA CYS A 110 0.34 -7.71 4.49
C CYS A 110 0.80 -6.75 3.37
N ILE A 111 -0.05 -5.86 2.88
CA ILE A 111 0.34 -4.73 2.00
C ILE A 111 1.35 -3.81 2.71
N GLY A 112 1.30 -3.72 4.03
CA GLY A 112 2.28 -2.98 4.85
C GLY A 112 3.66 -3.64 4.98
N LEU A 113 3.92 -4.76 4.30
CA LEU A 113 5.23 -5.44 4.32
C LEU A 113 6.41 -4.50 4.06
N PRO A 114 6.39 -3.60 3.05
CA PRO A 114 7.48 -2.64 2.83
C PRO A 114 7.73 -1.72 4.03
N ILE A 115 6.66 -1.32 4.73
CA ILE A 115 6.75 -0.52 5.96
C ILE A 115 7.44 -1.33 7.06
N ALA A 116 6.99 -2.58 7.28
CA ALA A 116 7.57 -3.46 8.28
C ALA A 116 9.06 -3.72 8.02
N LEU A 117 9.46 -3.87 6.76
CA LEU A 117 10.85 -4.00 6.35
C LEU A 117 11.68 -2.74 6.64
N THR A 118 11.08 -1.55 6.56
CA THR A 118 11.76 -0.27 6.78
C THR A 118 11.91 0.08 8.25
N ILE A 119 10.83 -0.05 9.03
CA ILE A 119 10.81 0.37 10.44
C ILE A 119 11.01 -0.78 11.42
N GLY A 120 11.13 -2.00 10.91
CA GLY A 120 11.24 -3.22 11.69
C GLY A 120 9.92 -3.67 12.32
N VAL A 121 9.89 -4.92 12.78
CA VAL A 121 8.67 -5.55 13.33
C VAL A 121 8.13 -4.77 14.54
N ASN A 122 8.99 -4.30 15.43
CA ASN A 122 8.54 -3.54 16.61
C ASN A 122 7.94 -2.18 16.20
N GLY A 123 8.53 -1.49 15.24
CA GLY A 123 7.98 -0.25 14.69
C GLY A 123 6.62 -0.48 14.02
N PHE A 124 6.49 -1.57 13.27
CA PHE A 124 5.22 -1.92 12.63
C PHE A 124 4.14 -2.28 13.67
N LYS A 125 4.49 -3.01 14.74
CA LYS A 125 3.55 -3.26 15.85
C LYS A 125 3.09 -1.97 16.53
N GLN A 126 3.98 -0.99 16.74
CA GLN A 126 3.60 0.32 17.28
C GLN A 126 2.68 1.09 16.31
N PHE A 127 2.92 0.98 15.01
CA PHE A 127 2.05 1.55 13.99
C PHE A 127 0.64 0.94 14.03
N LEU A 128 0.53 -0.39 14.14
CA LEU A 128 -0.75 -1.08 14.32
C LEU A 128 -1.44 -0.70 15.65
N ALA A 129 -0.66 -0.54 16.72
CA ALA A 129 -1.20 -0.12 18.03
C ALA A 129 -1.82 1.28 17.97
N GLY A 130 -1.29 2.19 17.15
CA GLY A 130 -1.89 3.50 16.91
C GLY A 130 -3.27 3.41 16.25
N ALA A 131 -3.41 2.55 15.24
CA ALA A 131 -4.71 2.29 14.61
C ALA A 131 -5.71 1.65 15.60
N TYR A 132 -5.26 0.68 16.36
CA TYR A 132 -6.08 0.04 17.40
C TYR A 132 -6.56 1.03 18.46
N ALA A 133 -5.70 1.98 18.87
CA ALA A 133 -6.07 2.99 19.84
C ALA A 133 -7.22 3.88 19.35
N ILE A 134 -7.23 4.26 18.06
CA ILE A 134 -8.34 5.05 17.51
C ILE A 134 -9.61 4.21 17.32
N ASP A 135 -9.49 2.91 17.02
CA ASP A 135 -10.63 1.99 17.00
C ASP A 135 -11.29 1.88 18.38
N GLN A 136 -10.48 1.75 19.44
CA GLN A 136 -10.97 1.72 20.82
C GLN A 136 -11.61 3.06 21.22
N HIS A 137 -11.01 4.17 20.80
CA HIS A 137 -11.60 5.49 21.02
C HIS A 137 -12.95 5.64 20.31
N PHE A 138 -13.04 5.22 19.06
CA PHE A 138 -14.28 5.29 18.29
C PHE A 138 -15.41 4.46 18.93
N GLN A 139 -15.08 3.26 19.45
CA GLN A 139 -16.07 2.36 20.06
C GLN A 139 -16.52 2.78 21.45
N ASN A 140 -15.66 3.42 22.25
CA ASN A 140 -15.87 3.61 23.67
C ASN A 140 -16.06 5.08 24.10
N ALA A 141 -15.64 6.05 23.27
CA ALA A 141 -15.80 7.47 23.64
C ALA A 141 -17.29 7.88 23.60
N THR A 142 -17.67 8.80 24.48
CA THR A 142 -19.01 9.43 24.41
C THR A 142 -19.11 10.21 23.09
N PHE A 143 -20.34 10.43 22.64
CA PHE A 143 -20.61 11.10 21.36
C PHE A 143 -19.89 12.45 21.24
N GLU A 144 -19.93 13.25 22.31
CA GLU A 144 -19.35 14.61 22.34
C GLU A 144 -17.81 14.61 22.39
N GLN A 145 -17.20 13.47 22.67
CA GLN A 145 -15.75 13.31 22.76
C GLN A 145 -15.19 12.42 21.65
N ASN A 146 -16.04 11.85 20.81
CA ASN A 146 -15.66 10.90 19.78
C ASN A 146 -15.09 11.63 18.57
N ILE A 147 -13.76 11.71 18.46
CA ILE A 147 -13.07 12.47 17.43
C ILE A 147 -13.50 12.05 16.00
N PRO A 148 -13.51 10.76 15.61
CA PRO A 148 -13.96 10.37 14.28
C PRO A 148 -15.41 10.77 13.99
N VAL A 149 -16.31 10.64 14.95
CA VAL A 149 -17.72 11.05 14.81
C VAL A 149 -17.83 12.55 14.61
N LEU A 150 -17.15 13.34 15.45
CA LEU A 150 -17.14 14.81 15.34
C LEU A 150 -16.57 15.28 14.01
N MET A 151 -15.47 14.66 13.54
CA MET A 151 -14.89 14.99 12.23
C MET A 151 -15.88 14.70 11.09
N GLY A 152 -16.56 13.57 11.12
CA GLY A 152 -17.57 13.21 10.12
C GLY A 152 -18.77 14.18 10.11
N LEU A 153 -19.26 14.53 11.31
CA LEU A 153 -20.37 15.49 11.46
C LEU A 153 -19.98 16.90 10.98
N LEU A 154 -18.78 17.36 11.33
CA LEU A 154 -18.29 18.67 10.86
C LEU A 154 -18.12 18.69 9.34
N GLY A 155 -17.62 17.59 8.75
CA GLY A 155 -17.54 17.47 7.30
C GLY A 155 -18.90 17.56 6.62
N ALA A 156 -19.87 16.80 7.13
CA ALA A 156 -21.26 16.85 6.63
C ALA A 156 -21.90 18.24 6.83
N TRP A 157 -21.69 18.85 7.99
CA TRP A 157 -22.20 20.18 8.28
C TRP A 157 -21.62 21.23 7.34
N ASN A 158 -20.31 21.24 7.18
CA ASN A 158 -19.61 22.19 6.31
C ASN A 158 -20.10 22.07 4.86
N ASN A 159 -20.22 20.87 4.35
CA ASN A 159 -20.64 20.64 2.98
C ASN A 159 -22.12 20.96 2.77
N ASN A 160 -23.02 20.40 3.60
CA ASN A 160 -24.46 20.46 3.35
C ASN A 160 -25.12 21.79 3.75
N PHE A 161 -24.55 22.49 4.73
CA PHE A 161 -25.17 23.69 5.29
C PHE A 161 -24.38 24.99 5.08
N LEU A 162 -23.06 24.88 4.92
CA LEU A 162 -22.19 26.06 4.73
C LEU A 162 -21.61 26.15 3.32
N ASP A 163 -21.94 25.21 2.45
CA ASP A 163 -21.44 25.13 1.06
C ASP A 163 -19.90 25.16 0.95
N ILE A 164 -19.22 24.58 1.95
CA ILE A 164 -17.76 24.45 1.95
C ILE A 164 -17.38 23.19 1.17
N GLN A 165 -16.88 23.38 -0.04
CA GLN A 165 -16.60 22.29 -0.99
C GLN A 165 -15.18 21.71 -0.88
N THR A 166 -14.30 22.32 -0.08
CA THR A 166 -12.90 21.93 -0.01
C THR A 166 -12.43 21.71 1.42
N HIS A 167 -11.52 20.76 1.59
CA HIS A 167 -10.85 20.48 2.85
C HIS A 167 -9.33 20.52 2.65
N ALA A 168 -8.65 21.48 3.27
CA ALA A 168 -7.20 21.61 3.20
C ALA A 168 -6.53 20.85 4.34
N VAL A 169 -5.58 19.97 4.01
CA VAL A 169 -4.73 19.28 4.98
C VAL A 169 -3.29 19.78 4.81
N LEU A 170 -2.79 20.49 5.82
CA LEU A 170 -1.51 21.20 5.79
C LEU A 170 -0.54 20.60 6.84
N PRO A 171 0.21 19.54 6.51
CA PRO A 171 1.17 18.96 7.44
C PRO A 171 2.34 19.91 7.70
N TYR A 172 2.67 20.16 8.96
CA TYR A 172 3.81 20.98 9.38
C TYR A 172 5.08 20.16 9.67
N ASP A 173 5.01 18.83 9.61
CA ASP A 173 6.17 17.95 9.76
C ASP A 173 6.66 17.48 8.39
N GLY A 174 7.93 17.69 8.07
CA GLY A 174 8.53 17.29 6.79
C GLY A 174 8.46 15.76 6.53
N ARG A 175 8.30 14.93 7.58
CA ARG A 175 8.09 13.49 7.44
C ARG A 175 6.70 13.15 6.89
N LEU A 176 5.76 14.08 7.00
CA LEU A 176 4.38 13.96 6.50
C LEU A 176 4.19 14.60 5.12
N LYS A 177 5.27 14.94 4.40
CA LYS A 177 5.19 15.63 3.09
C LYS A 177 4.31 14.92 2.05
N TYR A 178 4.16 13.60 2.13
CA TYR A 178 3.31 12.82 1.23
C TYR A 178 1.92 12.51 1.80
N PHE A 179 1.60 13.01 3.00
CA PHE A 179 0.35 12.69 3.67
C PHE A 179 -0.87 13.23 2.90
N ALA A 180 -0.78 14.45 2.36
CA ALA A 180 -1.84 15.02 1.53
C ALA A 180 -2.10 14.17 0.26
N SER A 181 -1.03 13.71 -0.42
CA SER A 181 -1.17 12.82 -1.59
C SER A 181 -1.78 11.45 -1.21
N TYR A 182 -1.44 10.93 -0.04
CA TYR A 182 -2.06 9.71 0.48
C TYR A 182 -3.57 9.89 0.72
N LEU A 183 -3.98 10.99 1.36
CA LEU A 183 -5.39 11.31 1.60
C LEU A 183 -6.15 11.58 0.30
N GLN A 184 -5.50 12.18 -0.70
CA GLN A 184 -6.10 12.41 -2.00
C GLN A 184 -6.54 11.09 -2.65
N GLN A 185 -5.71 10.07 -2.63
CA GLN A 185 -6.09 8.75 -3.14
C GLN A 185 -7.10 8.04 -2.23
N LEU A 186 -6.89 8.12 -0.91
CA LEU A 186 -7.73 7.45 0.08
C LEU A 186 -9.18 7.95 0.02
N GLU A 187 -9.38 9.25 -0.13
CA GLU A 187 -10.68 9.90 0.02
C GLU A 187 -11.20 10.41 -1.33
N MET A 188 -10.51 11.31 -2.00
CA MET A 188 -11.02 11.95 -3.22
C MET A 188 -11.22 10.96 -4.35
N GLU A 189 -10.24 10.14 -4.67
CA GLU A 189 -10.36 9.12 -5.71
C GLU A 189 -11.42 8.09 -5.33
N SER A 190 -11.39 7.62 -4.12
CA SER A 190 -12.21 6.49 -3.69
C SER A 190 -13.65 6.87 -3.34
N ASN A 191 -13.89 8.04 -2.76
CA ASN A 191 -15.20 8.53 -2.35
C ASN A 191 -15.82 9.51 -3.34
N GLY A 192 -15.04 10.05 -4.29
CA GLY A 192 -15.50 10.96 -5.34
C GLY A 192 -16.42 10.26 -6.32
N LYS A 193 -17.69 10.06 -5.94
CA LYS A 193 -18.74 9.44 -6.76
C LYS A 193 -19.81 10.46 -7.06
N SER A 194 -20.18 10.58 -8.33
CA SER A 194 -21.22 11.49 -8.82
C SER A 194 -22.60 10.83 -8.91
N ILE A 195 -22.68 9.52 -8.75
CA ILE A 195 -23.92 8.75 -8.91
C ILE A 195 -24.23 8.01 -7.60
N GLN A 196 -25.44 8.17 -7.12
CA GLN A 196 -25.95 7.47 -5.94
C GLN A 196 -26.22 5.98 -6.23
N ARG A 197 -26.48 5.19 -5.17
CA ARG A 197 -26.77 3.76 -5.32
C ARG A 197 -28.04 3.44 -6.10
N ASN A 198 -29.01 4.38 -6.14
CA ASN A 198 -30.24 4.30 -6.93
C ASN A 198 -30.06 4.70 -8.40
N GLY A 199 -28.87 5.10 -8.80
CA GLY A 199 -28.55 5.46 -10.19
C GLY A 199 -28.80 6.92 -10.55
N GLU A 200 -29.15 7.77 -9.57
CA GLU A 200 -29.33 9.22 -9.74
C GLU A 200 -28.04 9.99 -9.55
#